data_146194755f1cff6f0bf39e70abc532af
#
_entry.id   146194755f1cff6f0bf39e70abc532af
#
_cell.length_a   1.000
_cell.length_b   1.000
_cell.length_c   1.000
_cell.angle_alpha   90.00
_cell.angle_beta   90.00
_cell.angle_gamma   90.00
#
_symmetry.space_group_name_H-M   'P 1'
#
loop_
_entity.id
_entity.type
_entity.pdbx_description
1 polymer ?
#
loop_
_entity_poly.entity_id
_entity_poly.type
_entity_poly.pdbx_seq_one_letter_code
_entity_poly.pdbx_strand_id
1 'polypeptide(L)'
;DAPCSGEGMFRKDEAVIGTWTPERPDFFAELQREITSNAVKMLRPGGLMMYSTCTFAPQEDEGTVSFLLENFPEMELIEMEGYEGFSKGNPVWGNGDPEIEKTVRIWPHKMNGEGHYLALFRKKGEAIPYEAEEKPIEKKNKKQKNRKKDRGTEAPGPSKAEKQILSDFLSRMTAPIPVEELEVRAGKVYHSPSLPDGVRNMYQPGVDVAFCKPCKELVMRYQPQDQG
;
A
#
# COMPACT_ATOMS: atom_id res chain seq x y z
N ASP A 1 -1.50 2.96 -3.62
CA ASP A 1 -1.39 4.41 -3.39
C ASP A 1 -0.69 5.03 -4.58
N ALA A 2 -1.43 5.79 -5.39
CA ALA A 2 -0.93 6.33 -6.65
C ALA A 2 -0.42 7.78 -6.45
N PRO A 3 0.63 8.19 -7.18
CA PRO A 3 0.99 9.61 -7.22
C PRO A 3 -0.19 10.40 -7.75
N CYS A 4 -0.54 11.52 -7.08
CA CYS A 4 -1.72 12.30 -7.38
C CYS A 4 -1.50 13.81 -7.16
N SER A 5 -2.46 14.64 -7.57
CA SER A 5 -2.40 16.09 -7.38
C SER A 5 -2.46 16.53 -5.92
N GLY A 6 -3.03 15.70 -5.03
CA GLY A 6 -2.82 15.76 -3.59
C GLY A 6 -3.68 16.76 -2.82
N GLU A 7 -4.86 17.14 -3.32
CA GLU A 7 -5.73 18.12 -2.65
C GLU A 7 -6.15 17.70 -1.23
N GLY A 8 -6.26 16.40 -0.97
CA GLY A 8 -6.54 15.87 0.36
C GLY A 8 -5.45 16.22 1.39
N MET A 9 -4.24 16.53 0.91
CA MET A 9 -3.10 16.86 1.78
C MET A 9 -2.99 18.34 2.12
N PHE A 10 -3.81 19.23 1.54
CA PHE A 10 -3.72 20.68 1.73
C PHE A 10 -3.79 21.13 3.20
N ARG A 11 -4.53 20.41 4.02
CA ARG A 11 -4.62 20.71 5.46
C ARG A 11 -3.38 20.32 6.24
N LYS A 12 -2.60 19.36 5.72
CA LYS A 12 -1.47 18.76 6.43
C LYS A 12 -0.13 19.34 5.99
N ASP A 13 -0.03 19.71 4.72
CA ASP A 13 1.20 20.17 4.10
C ASP A 13 0.94 21.36 3.18
N GLU A 14 1.25 22.56 3.68
CA GLU A 14 1.12 23.80 2.93
C GLU A 14 2.01 23.85 1.67
N ALA A 15 3.11 23.08 1.64
CA ALA A 15 3.98 23.03 0.47
C ALA A 15 3.26 22.41 -0.74
N VAL A 16 2.29 21.53 -0.52
CA VAL A 16 1.47 20.95 -1.60
C VAL A 16 0.62 22.04 -2.26
N ILE A 17 0.04 22.95 -1.46
CA ILE A 17 -0.75 24.09 -1.98
C ILE A 17 0.11 24.95 -2.90
N GLY A 18 1.34 25.27 -2.46
CA GLY A 18 2.26 26.12 -3.23
C GLY A 18 2.73 25.53 -4.57
N THR A 19 2.60 24.23 -4.75
CA THR A 19 2.99 23.53 -5.98
C THR A 19 1.81 23.07 -6.82
N TRP A 20 0.58 23.21 -6.33
CA TRP A 20 -0.62 22.77 -7.03
C TRP A 20 -1.01 23.76 -8.14
N THR A 21 -1.39 23.25 -9.29
CA THR A 21 -1.94 24.02 -10.42
C THR A 21 -3.16 23.29 -11.02
N PRO A 22 -4.05 23.99 -11.74
CA PRO A 22 -5.23 23.37 -12.35
C PRO A 22 -4.93 22.23 -13.36
N GLU A 23 -3.73 22.20 -13.91
CA GLU A 23 -3.29 21.19 -14.88
C GLU A 23 -2.75 19.92 -14.21
N ARG A 24 -2.44 19.95 -12.93
CA ARG A 24 -1.90 18.80 -12.20
C ARG A 24 -2.81 17.57 -12.20
N PRO A 25 -4.13 17.70 -11.99
CA PRO A 25 -5.03 16.55 -12.05
C PRO A 25 -4.95 15.78 -13.38
N ASP A 26 -4.92 16.47 -14.50
CA ASP A 26 -4.84 15.84 -15.81
C ASP A 26 -3.49 15.14 -16.01
N PHE A 27 -2.40 15.79 -15.62
CA PHE A 27 -1.06 15.19 -15.65
C PHE A 27 -0.97 13.90 -14.83
N PHE A 28 -1.49 13.91 -13.59
CA PHE A 28 -1.47 12.73 -12.74
C PHE A 28 -2.43 11.66 -13.22
N ALA A 29 -3.59 12.01 -13.78
CA ALA A 29 -4.52 11.07 -14.37
C ALA A 29 -3.86 10.24 -15.50
N GLU A 30 -3.09 10.89 -16.38
CA GLU A 30 -2.32 10.19 -17.42
C GLU A 30 -1.28 9.23 -16.83
N LEU A 31 -0.50 9.68 -15.85
CA LEU A 31 0.48 8.87 -15.16
C LEU A 31 -0.17 7.67 -14.45
N GLN A 32 -1.30 7.89 -13.80
CA GLN A 32 -2.05 6.82 -13.10
C GLN A 32 -2.58 5.77 -14.06
N ARG A 33 -3.04 6.16 -15.25
CA ARG A 33 -3.46 5.22 -16.31
C ARG A 33 -2.31 4.33 -16.78
N GLU A 34 -1.11 4.88 -16.91
CA GLU A 34 0.08 4.10 -17.24
C GLU A 34 0.43 3.11 -16.12
N ILE A 35 0.50 3.58 -14.88
CA ILE A 35 0.83 2.77 -13.69
C ILE A 35 -0.19 1.64 -13.52
N THR A 36 -1.48 1.97 -13.55
CA THR A 36 -2.55 0.98 -13.32
C THR A 36 -2.65 -0.03 -14.47
N SER A 37 -2.40 0.38 -15.72
CA SER A 37 -2.29 -0.54 -16.85
C SER A 37 -1.19 -1.58 -16.68
N ASN A 38 -0.06 -1.19 -16.11
CA ASN A 38 1.02 -2.11 -15.79
C ASN A 38 0.66 -2.99 -14.59
N ALA A 39 0.00 -2.44 -13.56
CA ALA A 39 -0.45 -3.19 -12.41
C ALA A 39 -1.44 -4.30 -12.77
N VAL A 40 -2.40 -4.03 -13.69
CA VAL A 40 -3.35 -5.06 -14.18
C VAL A 40 -2.63 -6.24 -14.85
N LYS A 41 -1.55 -5.98 -15.60
CA LYS A 41 -0.74 -7.04 -16.24
C LYS A 41 -0.02 -7.92 -15.21
N MET A 42 0.29 -7.38 -14.04
CA MET A 42 0.96 -8.10 -12.95
C MET A 42 0.00 -8.95 -12.13
N LEU A 43 -1.31 -8.68 -12.20
CA LEU A 43 -2.31 -9.46 -11.45
C LEU A 43 -2.55 -10.82 -12.08
N ARG A 44 -2.62 -11.83 -11.22
CA ARG A 44 -3.12 -13.17 -11.60
C ARG A 44 -4.64 -13.16 -11.70
N PRO A 45 -5.25 -14.10 -12.44
CA PRO A 45 -6.69 -14.37 -12.35
C PRO A 45 -7.12 -14.56 -10.89
N GLY A 46 -8.23 -13.97 -10.48
CA GLY A 46 -8.70 -13.94 -9.09
C GLY A 46 -7.96 -12.95 -8.17
N GLY A 47 -6.87 -12.33 -8.62
CA GLY A 47 -6.09 -11.38 -7.84
C GLY A 47 -6.82 -10.06 -7.58
N LEU A 48 -6.50 -9.43 -6.45
CA LEU A 48 -7.07 -8.16 -6.02
C LEU A 48 -6.07 -7.01 -6.21
N MET A 49 -6.60 -5.84 -6.56
CA MET A 49 -5.84 -4.59 -6.63
C MET A 49 -6.61 -3.48 -5.92
N MET A 50 -6.00 -2.87 -4.91
CA MET A 50 -6.51 -1.64 -4.32
C MET A 50 -5.87 -0.45 -5.04
N TYR A 51 -6.70 0.41 -5.60
CA TYR A 51 -6.30 1.72 -6.11
C TYR A 51 -6.68 2.79 -5.09
N SER A 52 -5.75 3.67 -4.76
CA SER A 52 -6.00 4.77 -3.83
C SER A 52 -5.29 6.04 -4.25
N THR A 53 -5.89 7.17 -3.93
CA THR A 53 -5.31 8.51 -4.09
C THR A 53 -5.63 9.36 -2.87
N CYS A 54 -4.90 10.47 -2.69
CA CYS A 54 -5.21 11.52 -1.74
C CYS A 54 -5.68 12.82 -2.45
N THR A 55 -6.39 12.70 -3.55
CA THR A 55 -6.97 13.81 -4.31
C THR A 55 -8.49 13.80 -4.24
N PHE A 56 -9.12 14.88 -4.70
CA PHE A 56 -10.55 14.98 -4.91
C PHE A 56 -10.91 15.13 -6.40
N ALA A 57 -9.91 15.17 -7.26
CA ALA A 57 -10.07 15.40 -8.68
C ALA A 57 -10.74 14.20 -9.37
N PRO A 58 -11.93 14.37 -9.98
CA PRO A 58 -12.63 13.28 -10.64
C PRO A 58 -11.81 12.60 -11.75
N GLN A 59 -10.95 13.34 -12.44
CA GLN A 59 -10.10 12.82 -13.52
C GLN A 59 -9.15 11.72 -13.01
N GLU A 60 -8.66 11.90 -11.80
CA GLU A 60 -7.73 10.98 -11.14
C GLU A 60 -8.46 9.83 -10.44
N ASP A 61 -9.67 10.05 -9.99
CA ASP A 61 -10.47 9.12 -9.20
C ASP A 61 -11.40 8.29 -10.11
N GLU A 62 -12.63 8.71 -10.30
CA GLU A 62 -13.60 7.99 -11.14
C GLU A 62 -13.15 7.91 -12.59
N GLY A 63 -12.40 8.91 -13.11
CA GLY A 63 -11.84 8.89 -14.45
C GLY A 63 -10.83 7.78 -14.67
N THR A 64 -9.94 7.54 -13.70
CA THR A 64 -8.98 6.41 -13.75
C THR A 64 -9.69 5.08 -13.60
N VAL A 65 -10.71 4.99 -12.74
CA VAL A 65 -11.53 3.78 -12.60
C VAL A 65 -12.28 3.47 -13.91
N SER A 66 -12.91 4.49 -14.51
CA SER A 66 -13.58 4.35 -15.81
C SER A 66 -12.64 3.85 -16.90
N PHE A 67 -11.46 4.44 -16.98
CA PHE A 67 -10.42 4.00 -17.90
C PHE A 67 -10.07 2.52 -17.73
N LEU A 68 -9.93 2.06 -16.47
CA LEU A 68 -9.62 0.65 -16.18
C LEU A 68 -10.75 -0.28 -16.62
N LEU A 69 -12.01 0.06 -16.30
CA LEU A 69 -13.16 -0.77 -16.68
C LEU A 69 -13.36 -0.85 -18.19
N GLU A 70 -13.10 0.23 -18.93
CA GLU A 70 -13.22 0.30 -20.38
C GLU A 70 -12.11 -0.45 -21.11
N ASN A 71 -10.87 -0.38 -20.63
CA ASN A 71 -9.70 -0.92 -21.34
C ASN A 71 -9.30 -2.31 -20.88
N PHE A 72 -9.79 -2.78 -19.72
CA PHE A 72 -9.47 -4.08 -19.13
C PHE A 72 -10.76 -4.81 -18.71
N PRO A 73 -11.49 -5.41 -19.67
CA PRO A 73 -12.77 -6.08 -19.40
C PRO A 73 -12.66 -7.27 -18.44
N GLU A 74 -11.44 -7.75 -18.21
CA GLU A 74 -11.15 -8.74 -17.19
C GLU A 74 -11.15 -8.17 -15.76
N MET A 75 -11.17 -6.86 -15.58
CA MET A 75 -11.26 -6.23 -14.26
C MET A 75 -12.72 -5.97 -13.90
N GLU A 76 -13.02 -6.10 -12.61
CA GLU A 76 -14.32 -5.76 -12.02
C GLU A 76 -14.13 -5.05 -10.69
N LEU A 77 -15.04 -4.15 -10.34
CA LEU A 77 -15.07 -3.51 -9.04
C LEU A 77 -15.74 -4.41 -8.00
N ILE A 78 -15.14 -4.45 -6.82
CA ILE A 78 -15.70 -5.11 -5.63
C ILE A 78 -16.18 -4.04 -4.67
N GLU A 79 -17.42 -4.18 -4.20
CA GLU A 79 -17.94 -3.31 -3.15
C GLU A 79 -17.17 -3.55 -1.85
N MET A 80 -16.72 -2.45 -1.25
CA MET A 80 -16.06 -2.48 0.05
C MET A 80 -17.09 -2.28 1.15
N GLU A 81 -16.83 -2.90 2.30
CA GLU A 81 -17.65 -2.65 3.50
C GLU A 81 -17.65 -1.15 3.82
N GLY A 82 -18.85 -0.61 4.06
CA GLY A 82 -19.02 0.81 4.35
C GLY A 82 -18.70 1.11 5.82
N TYR A 83 -17.94 2.16 6.05
CA TYR A 83 -17.71 2.73 7.39
C TYR A 83 -18.44 4.07 7.51
N GLU A 84 -18.72 4.47 8.73
CA GLU A 84 -19.31 5.79 9.00
C GLU A 84 -18.42 6.89 8.41
N GLY A 85 -19.02 7.83 7.66
CA GLY A 85 -18.32 8.89 6.96
C GLY A 85 -17.86 8.57 5.53
N PHE A 86 -17.88 7.30 5.11
CA PHE A 86 -17.63 6.93 3.71
C PHE A 86 -18.76 7.41 2.80
N SER A 87 -18.39 7.88 1.62
CA SER A 87 -19.29 8.23 0.53
C SER A 87 -19.01 7.34 -0.67
N LYS A 88 -20.05 7.00 -1.41
CA LYS A 88 -19.90 6.27 -2.67
C LYS A 88 -19.21 7.16 -3.72
N GLY A 89 -18.50 6.53 -4.67
CA GLY A 89 -18.08 7.20 -5.88
C GLY A 89 -19.27 7.69 -6.71
N ASN A 90 -19.03 8.67 -7.56
CA ASN A 90 -20.08 9.29 -8.37
C ASN A 90 -19.91 8.90 -9.84
N PRO A 91 -20.83 8.08 -10.40
CA PRO A 91 -20.78 7.68 -11.81
C PRO A 91 -20.69 8.86 -12.80
N VAL A 92 -21.33 9.99 -12.47
CA VAL A 92 -21.33 11.19 -13.34
C VAL A 92 -19.93 11.82 -13.46
N TRP A 93 -19.05 11.59 -12.50
CA TRP A 93 -17.65 12.07 -12.52
C TRP A 93 -16.72 11.13 -13.30
N GLY A 94 -17.21 9.96 -13.67
CA GLY A 94 -16.56 9.02 -14.58
C GLY A 94 -17.31 8.95 -15.93
N ASN A 95 -17.44 7.73 -16.44
CA ASN A 95 -18.12 7.45 -17.71
C ASN A 95 -19.64 7.15 -17.57
N GLY A 96 -20.18 7.31 -16.39
CA GLY A 96 -21.60 7.02 -16.10
C GLY A 96 -21.89 5.57 -15.73
N ASP A 97 -20.88 4.70 -15.62
CA ASP A 97 -21.05 3.31 -15.21
C ASP A 97 -21.51 3.25 -13.74
N PRO A 98 -22.68 2.65 -13.44
CA PRO A 98 -23.18 2.53 -12.07
C PRO A 98 -22.24 1.70 -11.15
N GLU A 99 -21.39 0.85 -11.71
CA GLU A 99 -20.40 0.10 -10.92
C GLU A 99 -19.45 1.03 -10.13
N ILE A 100 -19.24 2.26 -10.58
CA ILE A 100 -18.44 3.28 -9.91
C ILE A 100 -18.95 3.58 -8.48
N GLU A 101 -20.23 3.36 -8.21
CA GLU A 101 -20.76 3.49 -6.85
C GLU A 101 -20.14 2.52 -5.83
N LYS A 102 -19.45 1.46 -6.29
CA LYS A 102 -18.70 0.55 -5.42
C LYS A 102 -17.39 1.14 -4.90
N THR A 103 -16.94 2.25 -5.48
CA THR A 103 -15.76 2.98 -5.01
C THR A 103 -16.11 3.86 -3.81
N VAL A 104 -15.10 4.31 -3.09
CA VAL A 104 -15.27 5.06 -1.85
C VAL A 104 -14.56 6.40 -1.94
N ARG A 105 -15.26 7.46 -1.55
CA ARG A 105 -14.71 8.78 -1.26
C ARG A 105 -14.73 9.07 0.22
N ILE A 106 -13.59 9.43 0.75
CA ILE A 106 -13.40 9.84 2.14
C ILE A 106 -13.21 11.34 2.16
N TRP A 107 -14.18 12.04 2.73
CA TRP A 107 -14.19 13.49 2.76
C TRP A 107 -13.78 14.03 4.14
N PRO A 108 -12.87 15.02 4.21
CA PRO A 108 -12.39 15.55 5.49
C PRO A 108 -13.46 16.31 6.30
N HIS A 109 -14.61 16.64 5.70
CA HIS A 109 -15.75 17.24 6.40
C HIS A 109 -16.71 16.19 6.97
N LYS A 110 -16.55 14.91 6.63
CA LYS A 110 -17.36 13.80 7.16
C LYS A 110 -16.61 12.94 8.15
N MET A 111 -15.28 12.95 8.10
CA MET A 111 -14.41 12.17 8.98
C MET A 111 -13.19 12.99 9.40
N ASN A 112 -12.64 12.66 10.57
CA ASN A 112 -11.35 13.20 10.98
C ASN A 112 -10.23 12.53 10.20
N GLY A 113 -9.57 13.29 9.33
CA GLY A 113 -8.47 12.81 8.50
C GLY A 113 -8.25 13.66 7.26
N GLU A 114 -7.35 13.20 6.41
CA GLU A 114 -7.16 13.72 5.06
C GLU A 114 -8.20 13.09 4.12
N GLY A 115 -8.40 13.70 2.93
CA GLY A 115 -9.25 13.12 1.90
C GLY A 115 -8.58 11.96 1.19
N HIS A 116 -9.37 10.93 0.85
CA HIS A 116 -8.91 9.79 0.07
C HIS A 116 -9.99 9.30 -0.88
N TYR A 117 -9.53 8.66 -1.96
CA TYR A 117 -10.36 7.86 -2.83
C TYR A 117 -9.85 6.43 -2.85
N LEU A 118 -10.76 5.46 -2.86
CA LEU A 118 -10.46 4.03 -2.84
C LEU A 118 -11.30 3.28 -3.87
N ALA A 119 -10.67 2.39 -4.63
CA ALA A 119 -11.35 1.46 -5.53
C ALA A 119 -10.72 0.08 -5.40
N LEU A 120 -11.51 -0.93 -5.07
CA LEU A 120 -11.07 -2.31 -4.99
C LEU A 120 -11.45 -3.05 -6.26
N PHE A 121 -10.46 -3.54 -6.97
CA PHE A 121 -10.63 -4.34 -8.18
C PHE A 121 -10.30 -5.80 -7.94
N ARG A 122 -10.96 -6.66 -8.70
CA ARG A 122 -10.59 -8.06 -8.87
C ARG A 122 -10.37 -8.36 -10.34
N LYS A 123 -9.35 -9.14 -10.67
CA LYS A 123 -9.17 -9.71 -12.00
C LYS A 123 -10.00 -10.98 -12.11
N LYS A 124 -10.94 -11.02 -13.05
CA LYS A 124 -11.81 -12.17 -13.31
C LYS A 124 -11.00 -13.43 -13.61
N GLY A 125 -11.54 -14.58 -13.26
CA GLY A 125 -10.92 -15.90 -13.45
C GLY A 125 -10.72 -16.64 -12.15
N GLU A 126 -10.44 -17.92 -12.24
CA GLU A 126 -10.17 -18.74 -11.08
C GLU A 126 -8.81 -18.40 -10.48
N ALA A 127 -8.77 -18.23 -9.17
CA ALA A 127 -7.52 -18.05 -8.45
C ALA A 127 -6.68 -19.32 -8.59
N ILE A 128 -5.57 -19.22 -9.31
CA ILE A 128 -4.60 -20.32 -9.37
C ILE A 128 -3.88 -20.33 -8.02
N PRO A 129 -3.99 -21.42 -7.24
CA PRO A 129 -3.23 -21.54 -6.00
C PRO A 129 -1.75 -21.31 -6.29
N TYR A 130 -1.09 -20.49 -5.48
CA TYR A 130 0.35 -20.36 -5.55
C TYR A 130 0.98 -21.65 -5.00
N GLU A 131 1.22 -22.61 -5.88
CA GLU A 131 2.17 -23.65 -5.58
C GLU A 131 3.56 -23.01 -5.66
N ALA A 132 4.15 -22.76 -4.51
CA ALA A 132 5.57 -22.44 -4.45
C ALA A 132 6.29 -23.65 -5.04
N GLU A 133 6.75 -23.54 -6.29
CA GLU A 133 7.67 -24.53 -6.85
C GLU A 133 8.92 -24.50 -5.96
N GLU A 134 9.00 -25.43 -5.02
CA GLU A 134 10.26 -25.76 -4.36
C GLU A 134 11.20 -26.35 -5.41
N LYS A 135 11.83 -25.47 -6.20
CA LYS A 135 12.96 -25.92 -7.04
C LYS A 135 14.07 -26.32 -6.11
N PRO A 136 14.51 -27.59 -6.14
CA PRO A 136 15.66 -28.00 -5.34
C PRO A 136 16.84 -27.08 -5.67
N ILE A 137 17.38 -26.43 -4.67
CA ILE A 137 18.58 -25.59 -4.82
C ILE A 137 19.73 -26.54 -5.18
N GLU A 138 20.00 -26.72 -6.48
CA GLU A 138 21.26 -27.33 -6.90
C GLU A 138 22.41 -26.50 -6.34
N LYS A 139 23.07 -27.01 -5.31
CA LYS A 139 24.31 -26.46 -4.79
C LYS A 139 25.39 -26.57 -5.84
N LYS A 140 25.43 -25.65 -6.80
CA LYS A 140 26.57 -25.51 -7.69
C LYS A 140 27.78 -25.04 -6.88
N ASN A 141 28.67 -25.97 -6.59
CA ASN A 141 30.01 -25.70 -6.07
C ASN A 141 30.73 -24.70 -7.00
N LYS A 142 30.62 -23.41 -6.78
CA LYS A 142 31.41 -22.40 -7.45
C LYS A 142 32.68 -22.19 -6.66
N LYS A 143 33.80 -22.64 -7.26
CA LYS A 143 35.17 -22.26 -6.87
C LYS A 143 35.24 -20.74 -6.65
N GLN A 144 35.68 -20.39 -5.45
CA GLN A 144 35.91 -19.01 -5.03
C GLN A 144 36.87 -18.31 -6.01
N LYS A 145 36.35 -17.37 -6.78
CA LYS A 145 37.15 -16.27 -7.31
C LYS A 145 36.84 -15.04 -6.45
N ASN A 146 37.89 -14.55 -5.79
CA ASN A 146 37.87 -13.32 -4.98
C ASN A 146 37.32 -12.15 -5.80
N ARG A 147 36.03 -11.88 -5.67
CA ARG A 147 35.42 -10.58 -5.93
C ARG A 147 35.05 -9.99 -4.57
N LYS A 148 35.60 -8.81 -4.26
CA LYS A 148 35.17 -8.01 -3.10
C LYS A 148 33.64 -7.99 -3.11
N LYS A 149 33.03 -8.71 -2.19
CA LYS A 149 31.62 -8.66 -1.90
C LYS A 149 31.34 -7.26 -1.37
N ASP A 150 30.63 -6.47 -2.12
CA ASP A 150 29.79 -5.44 -1.56
C ASP A 150 28.75 -6.17 -0.70
N ARG A 151 29.05 -6.27 0.58
CA ARG A 151 28.16 -6.82 1.58
C ARG A 151 27.06 -5.79 1.77
N GLY A 152 25.92 -5.99 1.11
CA GLY A 152 24.67 -5.51 1.64
C GLY A 152 24.63 -6.03 3.07
N THR A 153 24.85 -5.16 4.03
CA THR A 153 24.78 -5.45 5.46
C THR A 153 23.37 -5.95 5.73
N GLU A 154 23.23 -7.24 6.02
CA GLU A 154 22.05 -7.73 6.74
C GLU A 154 21.88 -6.79 7.93
N ALA A 155 20.73 -6.13 8.01
CA ALA A 155 20.46 -5.26 9.15
C ALA A 155 20.60 -6.12 10.42
N PRO A 156 21.37 -5.70 11.41
CA PRO A 156 21.48 -6.45 12.63
C PRO A 156 20.08 -6.63 13.21
N GLY A 157 19.73 -7.87 13.52
CA GLY A 157 18.45 -8.17 14.17
C GLY A 157 18.28 -7.34 15.45
N PRO A 158 17.04 -7.21 15.95
CA PRO A 158 16.77 -6.35 17.09
C PRO A 158 17.64 -6.71 18.29
N SER A 159 18.22 -5.70 18.93
CA SER A 159 19.00 -5.83 20.16
C SER A 159 18.15 -6.42 21.29
N LYS A 160 18.79 -6.90 22.37
CA LYS A 160 18.05 -7.46 23.52
C LYS A 160 17.08 -6.44 24.14
N ALA A 161 17.44 -5.17 24.18
CA ALA A 161 16.58 -4.10 24.68
C ALA A 161 15.38 -3.84 23.74
N GLU A 162 15.60 -3.83 22.43
CA GLU A 162 14.54 -3.67 21.43
C GLU A 162 13.59 -4.87 21.44
N LYS A 163 14.09 -6.10 21.61
CA LYS A 163 13.23 -7.28 21.76
C LYS A 163 12.32 -7.20 22.98
N GLN A 164 12.78 -6.66 24.10
CA GLN A 164 11.94 -6.49 25.28
C GLN A 164 10.82 -5.46 25.02
N ILE A 165 11.16 -4.31 24.42
CA ILE A 165 10.18 -3.28 24.07
C ILE A 165 9.14 -3.82 23.08
N LEU A 166 9.60 -4.58 22.08
CA LEU A 166 8.72 -5.23 21.12
C LEU A 166 7.78 -6.24 21.77
N SER A 167 8.30 -7.07 22.68
CA SER A 167 7.50 -8.04 23.42
C SER A 167 6.40 -7.36 24.26
N ASP A 168 6.75 -6.28 24.97
CA ASP A 168 5.80 -5.51 25.77
C ASP A 168 4.72 -4.83 24.89
N PHE A 169 5.11 -4.37 23.71
CA PHE A 169 4.19 -3.79 22.75
C PHE A 169 3.22 -4.86 22.18
N LEU A 170 3.77 -5.97 21.70
CA LEU A 170 3.00 -7.04 21.07
C LEU A 170 2.00 -7.69 22.06
N SER A 171 2.35 -7.71 23.36
CA SER A 171 1.44 -8.24 24.40
C SER A 171 0.13 -7.45 24.54
N ARG A 172 0.09 -6.23 24.01
CA ARG A 172 -1.12 -5.35 24.02
C ARG A 172 -1.93 -5.45 22.74
N MET A 173 -1.45 -6.19 21.72
CA MET A 173 -2.16 -6.35 20.46
C MET A 173 -3.19 -7.49 20.56
N THR A 174 -4.35 -7.30 19.94
CA THR A 174 -5.40 -8.32 19.84
C THR A 174 -5.04 -9.44 18.86
N ALA A 175 -4.14 -9.18 17.91
CA ALA A 175 -3.59 -10.17 16.97
C ALA A 175 -2.06 -10.19 17.13
N PRO A 176 -1.49 -11.17 17.83
CA PRO A 176 -0.05 -11.24 18.04
C PRO A 176 0.67 -11.52 16.72
N ILE A 177 1.66 -10.70 16.42
CA ILE A 177 2.62 -10.94 15.33
C ILE A 177 3.84 -11.65 15.95
N PRO A 178 4.35 -12.74 15.35
CA PRO A 178 5.58 -13.38 15.82
C PRO A 178 6.76 -12.41 15.80
N VAL A 179 7.51 -12.32 16.90
CA VAL A 179 8.65 -11.38 17.03
C VAL A 179 9.72 -11.65 15.98
N GLU A 180 9.87 -12.89 15.57
CA GLU A 180 10.78 -13.35 14.52
C GLU A 180 10.47 -12.83 13.14
N GLU A 181 9.23 -12.41 12.89
CA GLU A 181 8.79 -11.78 11.64
C GLU A 181 8.98 -10.25 11.63
N LEU A 182 9.48 -9.69 12.74
CA LEU A 182 9.71 -8.28 12.86
C LEU A 182 11.18 -7.92 12.61
N GLU A 183 11.39 -6.92 11.77
CA GLU A 183 12.70 -6.33 11.51
C GLU A 183 12.78 -4.91 12.08
N VAL A 184 13.92 -4.57 12.64
CA VAL A 184 14.19 -3.19 13.07
C VAL A 184 15.22 -2.57 12.15
N ARG A 185 14.83 -1.48 11.46
CA ARG A 185 15.71 -0.73 10.56
C ARG A 185 15.60 0.77 10.83
N ALA A 186 16.73 1.42 11.07
CA ALA A 186 16.79 2.87 11.31
C ALA A 186 15.78 3.36 12.38
N GLY A 187 15.59 2.59 13.46
CA GLY A 187 14.66 2.92 14.53
C GLY A 187 13.17 2.72 14.21
N LYS A 188 12.86 2.08 13.11
CA LYS A 188 11.49 1.68 12.74
C LYS A 188 11.36 0.17 12.80
N VAL A 189 10.17 -0.30 13.16
CA VAL A 189 9.82 -1.71 13.19
C VAL A 189 8.95 -2.05 11.99
N TYR A 190 9.35 -3.06 11.26
CA TYR A 190 8.64 -3.56 10.08
C TYR A 190 8.18 -4.99 10.32
N HIS A 191 6.95 -5.29 9.90
CA HIS A 191 6.51 -6.65 9.70
C HIS A 191 6.75 -6.99 8.22
N SER A 192 7.72 -7.86 7.97
CA SER A 192 8.06 -8.33 6.64
C SER A 192 7.61 -9.77 6.50
N PRO A 193 6.57 -10.06 5.71
CA PRO A 193 6.25 -11.44 5.37
C PRO A 193 7.45 -12.06 4.63
N SER A 194 7.61 -13.38 4.76
CA SER A 194 8.64 -14.09 4.02
C SER A 194 8.45 -13.86 2.51
N LEU A 195 9.46 -13.26 1.89
CA LEU A 195 9.44 -12.99 0.46
C LEU A 195 9.80 -14.25 -0.31
N PRO A 196 9.19 -14.48 -1.48
CA PRO A 196 9.59 -15.55 -2.38
C PRO A 196 11.09 -15.43 -2.74
N ASP A 197 11.79 -16.55 -2.83
CA ASP A 197 13.18 -16.60 -3.27
C ASP A 197 13.34 -15.89 -4.63
N GLY A 198 14.29 -14.99 -4.71
CA GLY A 198 14.61 -14.26 -5.95
C GLY A 198 14.09 -12.82 -6.00
N VAL A 199 13.24 -12.39 -5.08
CA VAL A 199 12.87 -10.98 -4.96
C VAL A 199 14.07 -10.20 -4.40
N ARG A 200 14.58 -9.27 -5.21
CA ARG A 200 15.74 -8.44 -4.85
C ARG A 200 15.39 -6.97 -5.03
N ASN A 201 16.09 -6.11 -4.29
CA ASN A 201 15.97 -4.65 -4.39
C ASN A 201 14.57 -4.11 -4.05
N MET A 202 13.89 -4.69 -3.08
CA MET A 202 12.71 -4.05 -2.51
C MET A 202 13.13 -2.78 -1.76
N TYR A 203 12.57 -1.66 -2.18
CA TYR A 203 12.86 -0.37 -1.57
C TYR A 203 12.28 -0.28 -0.16
N GLN A 204 11.13 -0.87 0.07
CA GLN A 204 10.44 -0.90 1.37
C GLN A 204 9.77 -2.25 1.59
N PRO A 205 10.48 -3.24 2.16
CA PRO A 205 9.90 -4.54 2.45
C PRO A 205 9.06 -4.45 3.73
N GLY A 206 7.77 -4.60 3.62
CA GLY A 206 6.89 -4.70 4.77
C GLY A 206 6.19 -3.40 5.18
N VAL A 207 5.36 -3.48 6.18
CA VAL A 207 4.55 -2.40 6.72
C VAL A 207 5.20 -1.83 7.97
N ASP A 208 5.26 -0.49 8.07
CA ASP A 208 5.69 0.20 9.30
C ASP A 208 4.72 -0.15 10.44
N VAL A 209 5.19 -0.89 11.43
CA VAL A 209 4.39 -1.27 12.60
C VAL A 209 4.54 -0.23 13.71
N ALA A 210 5.76 0.29 13.91
CA ALA A 210 6.05 1.25 14.96
C ALA A 210 7.37 1.99 14.73
N PHE A 211 7.55 3.13 15.42
CA PHE A 211 8.84 3.81 15.54
C PHE A 211 9.51 3.45 16.87
N CYS A 212 10.73 2.96 16.80
CA CYS A 212 11.58 2.82 17.99
C CYS A 212 12.50 4.04 18.07
N LYS A 213 12.22 4.97 18.99
CA LYS A 213 13.18 6.02 19.31
C LYS A 213 14.29 5.41 20.16
N PRO A 214 15.57 5.80 19.98
CA PRO A 214 16.71 5.25 20.73
C PRO A 214 16.61 5.42 22.24
N CYS A 215 15.65 6.14 22.74
CA CYS A 215 15.53 6.56 24.14
C CYS A 215 14.16 6.28 24.75
N LYS A 216 13.65 5.08 24.76
CA LYS A 216 12.63 4.64 25.72
C LYS A 216 11.16 4.60 25.30
N GLU A 217 10.72 5.05 24.15
CA GLU A 217 9.29 4.99 23.78
C GLU A 217 9.07 4.42 22.40
N LEU A 218 8.22 3.39 22.34
CA LEU A 218 7.63 2.90 21.10
C LEU A 218 6.45 3.82 20.77
N VAL A 219 6.54 4.60 19.71
CA VAL A 219 5.45 5.49 19.29
C VAL A 219 4.68 4.79 18.17
N MET A 220 3.44 4.41 18.45
CA MET A 220 2.53 3.89 17.42
C MET A 220 2.10 5.00 16.48
N ARG A 221 2.09 4.74 15.18
CA ARG A 221 1.37 5.56 14.20
C ARG A 221 -0.13 5.23 14.15
N TYR A 222 -0.53 4.11 14.71
CA TYR A 222 -1.93 3.75 14.84
C TYR A 222 -2.45 4.25 16.18
N GLN A 223 -3.23 5.32 16.18
CA GLN A 223 -4.08 5.65 17.32
C GLN A 223 -5.34 4.79 17.19
N PRO A 224 -5.63 3.90 18.16
CA PRO A 224 -6.98 3.35 18.24
C PRO A 224 -7.92 4.53 18.42
N GLN A 225 -9.00 4.54 17.66
CA GLN A 225 -10.09 5.48 17.94
C GLN A 225 -10.56 5.21 19.36
N ASP A 226 -10.47 6.22 20.22
CA ASP A 226 -11.16 6.20 21.50
C ASP A 226 -12.64 6.02 21.21
N GLN A 227 -13.14 4.82 21.47
CA GLN A 227 -14.57 4.57 21.61
C GLN A 227 -14.97 5.19 22.94
N GLY A 228 -15.40 6.45 22.91
CA GLY A 228 -16.16 7.11 23.94
C GLY A 228 -17.65 6.91 23.73
#